data_50aa789a5933b18ca8c9bd05f36c6081
#
_entry.id   50aa789a5933b18ca8c9bd05f36c6081
#
_cell.length_a   1.000
_cell.length_b   1.000
_cell.length_c   1.000
_cell.angle_alpha   90.00
_cell.angle_beta   90.00
_cell.angle_gamma   90.00
#
_symmetry.space_group_name_H-M   'P 1'
#
loop_
_entity.id
_entity.type
_entity.pdbx_description
1 polymer ?
#
loop_
_entity_poly.entity_id
_entity_poly.type
_entity_poly.pdbx_seq_one_letter_code
_entity_poly.pdbx_strand_id
1 'polypeptide(L)'
;MQNAGIATLGLDWRYTAAEVRPEQLGEAIAGAQAMHYVGLNLTVPHKLLALDMVEVLDESAREWGAVNTILFEGQTDSGDWRPIHEFESAPENVRSHGFNTDADGITQSLREDLGMEVRGESILLLGAGGAGRVAALKIAATGVKELFLVNRTASKAEATATEIRDRFPAVQVNVGYPPAEVDLVLNATSLGLKTGDPLPFDPAAFSLGKSRAVYDMVYRPAETPLLAAAAEAGCKTANGLGMLLHQGAKALEIWTGQTAPLVVMRQALKETIYG
;
A
#
# COMPACT_ATOMS: atom_id res chain seq x y z
N MET A 1 9.19 1.25 -13.45
CA MET A 1 9.79 1.25 -12.11
C MET A 1 10.57 -0.03 -11.83
N GLN A 2 9.95 -1.22 -11.66
CA GLN A 2 10.66 -2.47 -11.31
C GLN A 2 11.78 -2.84 -12.30
N ASN A 3 11.51 -2.82 -13.61
CA ASN A 3 12.54 -3.12 -14.59
C ASN A 3 13.74 -2.16 -14.55
N ALA A 4 13.53 -0.90 -14.16
CA ALA A 4 14.64 0.04 -13.97
C ALA A 4 15.49 -0.30 -12.74
N GLY A 5 14.84 -0.71 -11.65
CA GLY A 5 15.54 -1.20 -10.44
C GLY A 5 16.32 -2.47 -10.72
N ILE A 6 15.69 -3.46 -11.35
CA ILE A 6 16.29 -4.74 -11.78
C ILE A 6 17.54 -4.50 -12.63
N ALA A 7 17.44 -3.64 -13.65
CA ALA A 7 18.58 -3.31 -14.52
C ALA A 7 19.73 -2.62 -13.77
N THR A 8 19.39 -1.73 -12.82
CA THR A 8 20.40 -1.03 -12.01
C THR A 8 21.16 -1.99 -11.08
N LEU A 9 20.48 -3.03 -10.59
CA LEU A 9 21.08 -4.09 -9.77
C LEU A 9 21.86 -5.12 -10.62
N GLY A 10 21.88 -4.98 -11.94
CA GLY A 10 22.60 -5.88 -12.85
C GLY A 10 21.95 -7.27 -12.98
N LEU A 11 20.66 -7.40 -12.67
CA LEU A 11 19.92 -8.66 -12.72
C LEU A 11 19.33 -8.91 -14.12
N ASP A 12 19.47 -10.12 -14.64
CA ASP A 12 18.83 -10.54 -15.90
C ASP A 12 17.41 -11.04 -15.67
N TRP A 13 16.60 -10.22 -15.01
CA TRP A 13 15.19 -10.48 -14.74
C TRP A 13 14.29 -9.57 -15.57
N ARG A 14 13.03 -9.98 -15.67
CA ARG A 14 11.97 -9.16 -16.30
C ARG A 14 10.75 -9.10 -15.39
N TYR A 15 10.27 -7.89 -15.18
CA TYR A 15 9.00 -7.65 -14.51
C TYR A 15 7.93 -7.36 -15.56
N THR A 16 6.88 -8.17 -15.56
CA THR A 16 5.77 -8.08 -16.51
C THR A 16 4.44 -8.00 -15.76
N ALA A 17 3.40 -7.46 -16.40
CA ALA A 17 2.06 -7.43 -15.87
C ALA A 17 1.21 -8.52 -16.52
N ALA A 18 0.37 -9.18 -15.70
CA ALA A 18 -0.61 -10.14 -16.15
C ALA A 18 -1.98 -9.81 -15.55
N GLU A 19 -3.03 -9.87 -16.37
CA GLU A 19 -4.40 -9.78 -15.89
C GLU A 19 -4.87 -11.17 -15.47
N VAL A 20 -5.30 -11.30 -14.22
CA VAL A 20 -5.80 -12.54 -13.63
C VAL A 20 -7.18 -12.27 -13.03
N ARG A 21 -8.15 -13.13 -13.32
CA ARG A 21 -9.47 -13.06 -12.69
C ARG A 21 -9.39 -13.53 -11.24
N PRO A 22 -10.20 -12.97 -10.32
CA PRO A 22 -10.16 -13.34 -8.90
C PRO A 22 -10.30 -14.86 -8.65
N GLU A 23 -11.18 -15.51 -9.39
CA GLU A 23 -11.44 -16.94 -9.31
C GLU A 23 -10.28 -17.82 -9.82
N GLN A 24 -9.35 -17.25 -10.59
CA GLN A 24 -8.17 -17.92 -11.14
C GLN A 24 -6.87 -17.59 -10.40
N LEU A 25 -6.94 -16.81 -9.33
CA LEU A 25 -5.75 -16.35 -8.62
C LEU A 25 -4.91 -17.51 -8.07
N GLY A 26 -5.54 -18.52 -7.47
CA GLY A 26 -4.84 -19.71 -6.96
C GLY A 26 -4.10 -20.48 -8.05
N GLU A 27 -4.73 -20.65 -9.22
CA GLU A 27 -4.09 -21.29 -10.39
C GLU A 27 -2.91 -20.45 -10.91
N ALA A 28 -3.06 -19.13 -10.92
CA ALA A 28 -2.00 -18.22 -11.36
C ALA A 28 -0.79 -18.27 -10.41
N ILE A 29 -1.01 -18.29 -9.09
CA ILE A 29 0.06 -18.44 -8.10
C ILE A 29 0.77 -19.79 -8.27
N ALA A 30 0.01 -20.88 -8.37
CA ALA A 30 0.56 -22.23 -8.58
C ALA A 30 1.33 -22.34 -9.92
N GLY A 31 0.81 -21.70 -10.98
CA GLY A 31 1.48 -21.63 -12.28
C GLY A 31 2.80 -20.86 -12.22
N ALA A 32 2.83 -19.72 -11.55
CA ALA A 32 4.05 -18.94 -11.35
C ALA A 32 5.09 -19.71 -10.53
N GLN A 33 4.65 -20.42 -9.49
CA GLN A 33 5.49 -21.32 -8.68
C GLN A 33 6.09 -22.43 -9.54
N ALA A 34 5.28 -23.12 -10.34
CA ALA A 34 5.72 -24.21 -11.23
C ALA A 34 6.66 -23.73 -12.35
N MET A 35 6.53 -22.46 -12.78
CA MET A 35 7.42 -21.84 -13.77
C MET A 35 8.66 -21.20 -13.12
N HIS A 36 8.86 -21.36 -11.83
CA HIS A 36 9.96 -20.81 -11.03
C HIS A 36 10.11 -19.29 -11.18
N TYR A 37 9.00 -18.57 -11.16
CA TYR A 37 9.06 -17.12 -11.01
C TYR A 37 9.75 -16.77 -9.69
N VAL A 38 10.45 -15.64 -9.65
CA VAL A 38 11.08 -15.15 -8.41
C VAL A 38 10.00 -14.69 -7.42
N GLY A 39 8.95 -14.03 -7.92
CA GLY A 39 7.85 -13.57 -7.10
C GLY A 39 6.78 -12.85 -7.89
N LEU A 40 5.75 -12.38 -7.17
CA LEU A 40 4.60 -11.66 -7.74
C LEU A 40 4.27 -10.42 -6.91
N ASN A 41 3.78 -9.36 -7.57
CA ASN A 41 2.99 -8.35 -6.87
C ASN A 41 1.50 -8.54 -7.18
N LEU A 42 0.67 -8.33 -6.17
CA LEU A 42 -0.77 -8.40 -6.28
C LEU A 42 -1.41 -7.03 -6.07
N THR A 43 -2.45 -6.74 -6.82
CA THR A 43 -3.26 -5.52 -6.65
C THR A 43 -4.72 -5.88 -6.39
N VAL A 44 -5.58 -4.87 -6.29
CA VAL A 44 -7.04 -5.07 -6.14
C VAL A 44 -7.59 -5.87 -7.33
N PRO A 45 -8.43 -6.91 -7.11
CA PRO A 45 -9.03 -7.31 -5.84
C PRO A 45 -8.27 -8.43 -5.09
N HIS A 46 -7.09 -8.84 -5.51
CA HIS A 46 -6.42 -10.08 -5.14
C HIS A 46 -5.81 -10.10 -3.73
N LYS A 47 -5.46 -8.92 -3.17
CA LYS A 47 -4.66 -8.81 -1.93
C LYS A 47 -5.26 -9.54 -0.72
N LEU A 48 -6.59 -9.53 -0.58
CA LEU A 48 -7.28 -10.23 0.50
C LEU A 48 -7.44 -11.72 0.20
N LEU A 49 -7.68 -12.08 -1.06
CA LEU A 49 -7.87 -13.45 -1.48
C LEU A 49 -6.60 -14.29 -1.31
N ALA A 50 -5.45 -13.68 -1.54
CA ALA A 50 -4.16 -14.37 -1.48
C ALA A 50 -3.76 -14.80 -0.07
N LEU A 51 -4.39 -14.29 0.99
CA LEU A 51 -4.12 -14.71 2.38
C LEU A 51 -4.27 -16.22 2.58
N ASP A 52 -5.29 -16.81 1.96
CA ASP A 52 -5.59 -18.23 2.08
C ASP A 52 -4.97 -19.07 0.94
N MET A 53 -4.21 -18.44 0.05
CA MET A 53 -3.64 -19.07 -1.15
C MET A 53 -2.13 -19.23 -1.13
N VAL A 54 -1.44 -18.54 -0.21
CA VAL A 54 0.02 -18.67 -0.02
C VAL A 54 0.32 -19.64 1.12
N GLU A 55 1.42 -20.41 0.99
CA GLU A 55 1.76 -21.44 1.99
C GLU A 55 2.31 -20.81 3.29
N VAL A 56 3.00 -19.70 3.18
CA VAL A 56 3.57 -18.98 4.34
C VAL A 56 3.15 -17.52 4.30
N LEU A 57 2.75 -16.99 5.44
CA LEU A 57 2.49 -15.57 5.62
C LEU A 57 3.63 -14.97 6.46
N ASP A 58 4.22 -13.88 5.97
CA ASP A 58 5.09 -13.01 6.77
C ASP A 58 4.30 -12.30 7.86
N GLU A 59 5.00 -11.80 8.88
CA GLU A 59 4.38 -11.02 9.95
C GLU A 59 3.61 -9.81 9.40
N SER A 60 4.16 -9.10 8.41
CA SER A 60 3.50 -7.97 7.76
C SER A 60 2.18 -8.35 7.11
N ALA A 61 2.11 -9.51 6.43
CA ALA A 61 0.87 -9.97 5.81
C ALA A 61 -0.18 -10.38 6.84
N ARG A 62 0.25 -11.03 7.94
CA ARG A 62 -0.65 -11.39 9.07
C ARG A 62 -1.17 -10.15 9.77
N GLU A 63 -0.28 -9.21 10.07
CA GLU A 63 -0.61 -7.98 10.81
C GLU A 63 -1.65 -7.14 10.07
N TRP A 64 -1.48 -6.95 8.76
CA TRP A 64 -2.37 -6.09 7.97
C TRP A 64 -3.52 -6.84 7.30
N GLY A 65 -3.50 -8.17 7.32
CA GLY A 65 -4.55 -9.00 6.74
C GLY A 65 -4.67 -8.82 5.22
N ALA A 66 -3.53 -8.73 4.52
CA ALA A 66 -3.48 -8.63 3.06
C ALA A 66 -2.09 -9.01 2.54
N VAL A 67 -2.02 -9.67 1.38
CA VAL A 67 -0.79 -9.98 0.65
C VAL A 67 -0.73 -9.17 -0.63
N ASN A 68 0.31 -8.34 -0.81
CA ASN A 68 0.55 -7.62 -2.06
C ASN A 68 1.86 -8.02 -2.75
N THR A 69 2.68 -8.84 -2.09
CA THR A 69 3.96 -9.32 -2.60
C THR A 69 4.13 -10.78 -2.23
N ILE A 70 4.52 -11.61 -3.18
CA ILE A 70 4.85 -13.02 -2.98
C ILE A 70 6.30 -13.23 -3.37
N LEU A 71 7.07 -13.94 -2.55
CA LEU A 71 8.38 -14.49 -2.84
C LEU A 71 8.21 -16.00 -3.01
N PHE A 72 8.81 -16.59 -4.05
CA PHE A 72 8.93 -18.03 -4.13
C PHE A 72 10.27 -18.47 -3.56
N GLU A 73 10.22 -19.48 -2.70
CA GLU A 73 11.38 -20.05 -2.01
C GLU A 73 11.51 -21.53 -2.35
N GLY A 74 12.74 -21.96 -2.58
CA GLY A 74 13.10 -23.36 -2.74
C GLY A 74 13.66 -23.95 -1.46
N GLN A 75 13.47 -25.26 -1.27
CA GLN A 75 14.08 -25.99 -0.15
C GLN A 75 15.44 -26.54 -0.54
N THR A 76 16.46 -26.28 0.30
CA THR A 76 17.80 -26.86 0.15
C THR A 76 17.85 -28.30 0.62
N ASP A 77 18.90 -29.04 0.31
CA ASP A 77 19.13 -30.41 0.81
C ASP A 77 19.25 -30.48 2.33
N SER A 78 19.63 -29.37 2.98
CA SER A 78 19.64 -29.26 4.46
C SER A 78 18.27 -29.00 5.06
N GLY A 79 17.24 -28.75 4.22
CA GLY A 79 15.87 -28.46 4.65
C GLY A 79 15.59 -26.95 4.86
N ASP A 80 16.57 -26.07 4.65
CA ASP A 80 16.39 -24.63 4.75
C ASP A 80 15.66 -24.07 3.53
N TRP A 81 14.92 -22.97 3.72
CA TRP A 81 14.23 -22.28 2.65
C TRP A 81 15.00 -21.02 2.22
N ARG A 82 15.19 -20.84 0.91
CA ARG A 82 15.87 -19.66 0.33
C ARG A 82 15.13 -19.17 -0.91
N PRO A 83 15.31 -17.89 -1.29
CA PRO A 83 14.78 -17.37 -2.54
C PRO A 83 15.12 -18.27 -3.73
N ILE A 84 14.15 -18.53 -4.58
CA ILE A 84 14.30 -19.52 -5.67
C ILE A 84 15.43 -19.16 -6.65
N HIS A 85 15.74 -17.87 -6.80
CA HIS A 85 16.81 -17.39 -7.69
C HIS A 85 18.24 -17.68 -7.18
N GLU A 86 18.40 -18.14 -5.95
CA GLU A 86 19.70 -18.55 -5.38
C GLU A 86 20.09 -19.99 -5.75
N PHE A 87 19.20 -20.72 -6.43
CA PHE A 87 19.44 -22.09 -6.85
C PHE A 87 19.98 -22.12 -8.28
N GLU A 88 21.06 -22.90 -8.51
CA GLU A 88 21.63 -23.15 -9.86
C GLU A 88 20.69 -24.03 -10.71
N SER A 89 19.95 -24.92 -10.08
CA SER A 89 18.93 -25.77 -10.70
C SER A 89 17.63 -25.70 -9.94
N ALA A 90 16.52 -25.98 -10.64
CA ALA A 90 15.20 -25.94 -10.05
C ALA A 90 15.09 -26.84 -8.79
N PRO A 91 14.75 -26.31 -7.62
CA PRO A 91 14.56 -27.10 -6.41
C PRO A 91 13.32 -27.99 -6.53
N GLU A 92 13.35 -29.17 -5.91
CA GLU A 92 12.22 -30.11 -5.92
C GLU A 92 11.00 -29.56 -5.18
N ASN A 93 11.25 -28.93 -4.03
CA ASN A 93 10.21 -28.34 -3.20
C ASN A 93 10.27 -26.80 -3.31
N VAL A 94 9.15 -26.21 -3.69
CA VAL A 94 8.99 -24.75 -3.78
C VAL A 94 7.75 -24.36 -2.97
N ARG A 95 7.83 -23.21 -2.25
CA ARG A 95 6.69 -22.65 -1.54
C ARG A 95 6.51 -21.16 -1.87
N SER A 96 5.29 -20.67 -1.68
CA SER A 96 4.94 -19.25 -1.75
C SER A 96 4.96 -18.61 -0.37
N HIS A 97 5.66 -17.47 -0.24
CA HIS A 97 5.75 -16.68 0.97
C HIS A 97 5.17 -15.28 0.72
N GLY A 98 4.09 -14.93 1.40
CA GLY A 98 3.32 -13.71 1.19
C GLY A 98 3.66 -12.61 2.17
N PHE A 99 3.82 -11.38 1.66
CA PHE A 99 4.18 -10.16 2.39
C PHE A 99 3.20 -9.04 2.12
N ASN A 100 3.19 -8.02 3.01
CA ASN A 100 2.51 -6.75 2.78
C ASN A 100 3.52 -5.59 2.81
N THR A 101 3.72 -4.94 1.67
CA THR A 101 4.61 -3.78 1.54
C THR A 101 3.86 -2.45 1.47
N ASP A 102 2.52 -2.45 1.37
CA ASP A 102 1.69 -1.25 1.27
C ASP A 102 1.75 -0.41 2.55
N ALA A 103 1.69 -1.08 3.71
CA ALA A 103 1.62 -0.40 4.99
C ALA A 103 2.85 0.49 5.25
N ASP A 104 4.04 -0.01 4.97
CA ASP A 104 5.28 0.77 5.10
C ASP A 104 5.37 1.85 4.04
N GLY A 105 4.88 1.59 2.82
CA GLY A 105 4.82 2.56 1.75
C GLY A 105 4.06 3.84 2.13
N ILE A 106 2.94 3.72 2.87
CA ILE A 106 2.14 4.87 3.32
C ILE A 106 2.96 5.76 4.27
N THR A 107 3.50 5.18 5.34
CA THR A 107 4.20 5.98 6.35
C THR A 107 5.49 6.59 5.80
N GLN A 108 6.20 5.88 4.95
CA GLN A 108 7.42 6.40 4.31
C GLN A 108 7.10 7.56 3.35
N SER A 109 6.03 7.47 2.57
CA SER A 109 5.65 8.56 1.66
C SER A 109 5.16 9.80 2.43
N LEU A 110 4.41 9.65 3.52
CA LEU A 110 4.01 10.78 4.36
C LEU A 110 5.24 11.52 4.92
N ARG A 111 6.26 10.77 5.34
CA ARG A 111 7.53 11.34 5.83
C ARG A 111 8.29 12.07 4.73
N GLU A 112 8.47 11.46 3.56
CA GLU A 112 9.28 12.04 2.49
C GLU A 112 8.54 13.16 1.73
N ASP A 113 7.27 12.96 1.38
CA ASP A 113 6.55 13.86 0.49
C ASP A 113 5.93 15.04 1.24
N LEU A 114 5.50 14.86 2.50
CA LEU A 114 4.90 15.91 3.33
C LEU A 114 5.81 16.39 4.47
N GLY A 115 6.91 15.70 4.76
CA GLY A 115 7.74 15.96 5.95
C GLY A 115 6.99 15.67 7.26
N MET A 116 6.07 14.70 7.26
CA MET A 116 5.15 14.48 8.35
C MET A 116 5.37 13.12 9.02
N GLU A 117 5.60 13.15 10.33
CA GLU A 117 5.49 11.98 11.20
C GLU A 117 4.09 11.98 11.81
N VAL A 118 3.38 10.87 11.65
CA VAL A 118 1.97 10.79 12.07
C VAL A 118 1.76 10.45 13.55
N ARG A 119 2.83 10.11 14.27
CA ARG A 119 2.76 9.84 15.72
C ARG A 119 2.29 11.06 16.49
N GLY A 120 1.23 10.89 17.28
CA GLY A 120 0.66 11.95 18.11
C GLY A 120 -0.24 12.94 17.36
N GLU A 121 -0.39 12.79 16.04
CA GLU A 121 -1.21 13.66 15.20
C GLU A 121 -2.69 13.24 15.16
N SER A 122 -3.56 14.15 14.73
CA SER A 122 -4.99 13.92 14.46
C SER A 122 -5.23 13.77 12.97
N ILE A 123 -5.89 12.70 12.55
CA ILE A 123 -6.01 12.34 11.13
C ILE A 123 -7.46 12.09 10.73
N LEU A 124 -7.89 12.67 9.61
CA LEU A 124 -9.13 12.32 8.93
C LEU A 124 -8.80 11.37 7.76
N LEU A 125 -9.26 10.13 7.83
CA LEU A 125 -9.12 9.14 6.79
C LEU A 125 -10.44 8.94 6.05
N LEU A 126 -10.41 9.18 4.75
CA LEU A 126 -11.53 9.04 3.83
C LEU A 126 -11.42 7.70 3.10
N GLY A 127 -12.36 6.81 3.36
CA GLY A 127 -12.40 5.47 2.78
C GLY A 127 -11.96 4.36 3.74
N ALA A 128 -12.82 3.34 3.89
CA ALA A 128 -12.59 2.12 4.67
C ALA A 128 -12.74 0.86 3.78
N GLY A 129 -12.27 0.94 2.53
CA GLY A 129 -12.08 -0.21 1.66
C GLY A 129 -10.80 -0.97 2.03
N GLY A 130 -10.39 -1.95 1.24
CA GLY A 130 -9.19 -2.75 1.53
C GLY A 130 -7.93 -1.92 1.81
N ALA A 131 -7.61 -0.97 0.91
CA ALA A 131 -6.46 -0.08 1.10
C ALA A 131 -6.65 0.88 2.27
N GLY A 132 -7.86 1.44 2.45
CA GLY A 132 -8.17 2.35 3.55
C GLY A 132 -8.11 1.67 4.91
N ARG A 133 -8.56 0.41 5.02
CA ARG A 133 -8.43 -0.37 6.25
C ARG A 133 -6.95 -0.59 6.62
N VAL A 134 -6.12 -1.02 5.65
CA VAL A 134 -4.67 -1.20 5.89
C VAL A 134 -4.03 0.12 6.30
N ALA A 135 -4.35 1.22 5.61
CA ALA A 135 -3.86 2.56 5.95
C ALA A 135 -4.26 2.97 7.39
N ALA A 136 -5.53 2.78 7.75
CA ALA A 136 -6.04 3.10 9.08
C ALA A 136 -5.35 2.31 10.18
N LEU A 137 -5.17 1.00 10.00
CA LEU A 137 -4.47 0.13 10.95
C LEU A 137 -3.00 0.51 11.08
N LYS A 138 -2.30 0.75 9.97
CA LYS A 138 -0.89 1.16 9.98
C LYS A 138 -0.71 2.49 10.69
N ILE A 139 -1.54 3.48 10.39
CA ILE A 139 -1.55 4.79 11.04
C ILE A 139 -1.81 4.64 12.53
N ALA A 140 -2.80 3.84 12.93
CA ALA A 140 -3.07 3.57 14.35
C ALA A 140 -1.86 2.92 15.06
N ALA A 141 -1.22 1.94 14.43
CA ALA A 141 -0.02 1.27 14.96
C ALA A 141 1.17 2.22 15.15
N THR A 142 1.25 3.33 14.39
CA THR A 142 2.31 4.34 14.61
C THR A 142 2.08 5.21 15.85
N GLY A 143 0.90 5.10 16.49
CA GLY A 143 0.57 5.83 17.71
C GLY A 143 0.07 7.25 17.42
N VAL A 144 -0.82 7.42 16.45
CA VAL A 144 -1.57 8.68 16.28
C VAL A 144 -2.38 8.97 17.52
N LYS A 145 -2.66 10.26 17.77
CA LYS A 145 -3.49 10.70 18.88
C LYS A 145 -4.96 10.36 18.63
N GLU A 146 -5.43 10.72 17.43
CA GLU A 146 -6.84 10.60 17.10
C GLU A 146 -7.02 10.28 15.60
N LEU A 147 -7.96 9.39 15.29
CA LEU A 147 -8.28 8.98 13.93
C LEU A 147 -9.78 9.08 13.69
N PHE A 148 -10.16 9.87 12.69
CA PHE A 148 -11.53 9.99 12.22
C PHE A 148 -11.67 9.18 10.92
N LEU A 149 -12.68 8.30 10.89
CA LEU A 149 -12.96 7.45 9.73
C LEU A 149 -14.26 7.87 9.06
N VAL A 150 -14.18 8.21 7.79
CA VAL A 150 -15.34 8.52 6.96
C VAL A 150 -15.39 7.57 5.78
N ASN A 151 -16.52 6.90 5.58
CA ASN A 151 -16.73 6.00 4.46
C ASN A 151 -18.18 6.03 3.99
N ARG A 152 -18.41 5.94 2.69
CA ARG A 152 -19.76 5.89 2.09
C ARG A 152 -20.65 4.81 2.74
N THR A 153 -20.08 3.63 3.01
CA THR A 153 -20.75 2.56 3.74
C THR A 153 -20.31 2.62 5.20
N ALA A 154 -21.13 3.19 6.06
CA ALA A 154 -20.79 3.43 7.48
C ALA A 154 -20.34 2.15 8.21
N SER A 155 -20.95 1.00 7.94
CA SER A 155 -20.60 -0.28 8.58
C SER A 155 -19.14 -0.70 8.33
N LYS A 156 -18.52 -0.32 7.21
CA LYS A 156 -17.09 -0.59 6.95
C LYS A 156 -16.20 0.28 7.82
N ALA A 157 -16.55 1.55 8.02
CA ALA A 157 -15.82 2.44 8.92
C ALA A 157 -15.92 1.96 10.36
N GLU A 158 -17.12 1.56 10.81
CA GLU A 158 -17.34 1.00 12.16
C GLU A 158 -16.57 -0.31 12.39
N ALA A 159 -16.54 -1.23 11.41
CA ALA A 159 -15.77 -2.45 11.52
C ALA A 159 -14.26 -2.15 11.67
N THR A 160 -13.73 -1.21 10.87
CA THR A 160 -12.33 -0.77 10.97
C THR A 160 -12.07 -0.07 12.31
N ALA A 161 -12.99 0.78 12.78
CA ALA A 161 -12.85 1.46 14.06
C ALA A 161 -12.85 0.46 15.23
N THR A 162 -13.70 -0.57 15.19
CA THR A 162 -13.73 -1.63 16.19
C THR A 162 -12.39 -2.39 16.22
N GLU A 163 -11.87 -2.79 15.06
CA GLU A 163 -10.58 -3.45 14.98
C GLU A 163 -9.44 -2.58 15.55
N ILE A 164 -9.46 -1.27 15.29
CA ILE A 164 -8.47 -0.34 15.85
C ILE A 164 -8.59 -0.25 17.37
N ARG A 165 -9.80 -0.15 17.93
CA ARG A 165 -10.01 -0.10 19.38
C ARG A 165 -9.49 -1.34 20.08
N ASP A 166 -9.70 -2.51 19.46
CA ASP A 166 -9.25 -3.80 20.00
C ASP A 166 -7.72 -3.95 19.95
N ARG A 167 -7.09 -3.53 18.86
CA ARG A 167 -5.65 -3.72 18.64
C ARG A 167 -4.79 -2.58 19.20
N PHE A 168 -5.29 -1.36 19.18
CA PHE A 168 -4.56 -0.14 19.52
C PHE A 168 -5.36 0.73 20.51
N PRO A 169 -5.61 0.27 21.75
CA PRO A 169 -6.54 0.93 22.69
C PRO A 169 -6.09 2.33 23.13
N ALA A 170 -4.85 2.71 22.88
CA ALA A 170 -4.34 4.07 23.15
C ALA A 170 -4.76 5.10 22.07
N VAL A 171 -5.25 4.66 20.92
CA VAL A 171 -5.66 5.52 19.82
C VAL A 171 -7.14 5.88 19.98
N GLN A 172 -7.48 7.17 19.98
CA GLN A 172 -8.87 7.60 19.92
C GLN A 172 -9.36 7.45 18.48
N VAL A 173 -10.33 6.53 18.25
CA VAL A 173 -10.92 6.34 16.93
C VAL A 173 -12.39 6.66 16.92
N ASN A 174 -12.80 7.52 15.99
CA ASN A 174 -14.15 8.04 15.80
C ASN A 174 -14.63 7.75 14.38
N VAL A 175 -15.90 7.42 14.21
CA VAL A 175 -16.54 7.35 12.89
C VAL A 175 -17.31 8.62 12.63
N GLY A 176 -16.96 9.31 11.53
CA GLY A 176 -17.52 10.61 11.17
C GLY A 176 -16.45 11.68 10.99
N TYR A 177 -16.92 12.90 10.70
CA TYR A 177 -16.04 14.05 10.52
C TYR A 177 -15.55 14.62 11.85
N PRO A 178 -14.30 15.14 11.90
CA PRO A 178 -13.76 15.78 13.08
C PRO A 178 -14.53 17.10 13.38
N PRO A 179 -14.81 17.41 14.67
CA PRO A 179 -15.41 18.69 15.05
C PRO A 179 -14.41 19.85 15.01
N ALA A 180 -13.12 19.55 15.06
CA ALA A 180 -12.02 20.50 15.12
C ALA A 180 -11.04 20.32 13.94
N GLU A 181 -9.89 21.00 14.02
CA GLU A 181 -8.79 20.86 13.08
C GLU A 181 -8.13 19.49 13.17
N VAL A 182 -7.57 19.04 12.05
CA VAL A 182 -6.74 17.83 11.95
C VAL A 182 -5.41 18.15 11.31
N ASP A 183 -4.40 17.33 11.58
CA ASP A 183 -3.08 17.51 11.01
C ASP A 183 -3.00 17.00 9.57
N LEU A 184 -3.72 15.91 9.26
CA LEU A 184 -3.71 15.27 7.96
C LEU A 184 -5.11 14.83 7.54
N VAL A 185 -5.47 15.11 6.28
CA VAL A 185 -6.54 14.42 5.56
C VAL A 185 -5.92 13.41 4.61
N LEU A 186 -6.30 12.13 4.72
CA LEU A 186 -5.81 11.06 3.87
C LEU A 186 -6.97 10.46 3.06
N ASN A 187 -6.92 10.58 1.73
CA ASN A 187 -7.87 9.94 0.85
C ASN A 187 -7.40 8.53 0.46
N ALA A 188 -8.15 7.53 0.86
CA ALA A 188 -7.97 6.12 0.48
C ALA A 188 -9.19 5.58 -0.30
N THR A 189 -9.97 6.48 -0.90
CA THR A 189 -11.07 6.13 -1.81
C THR A 189 -10.57 6.05 -3.26
N SER A 190 -11.42 5.61 -4.16
CA SER A 190 -11.18 5.67 -5.61
C SER A 190 -11.64 6.98 -6.26
N LEU A 191 -12.20 7.93 -5.48
CA LEU A 191 -12.63 9.22 -6.01
C LEU A 191 -11.42 10.09 -6.32
N GLY A 192 -11.41 10.65 -7.52
CA GLY A 192 -10.27 11.35 -8.09
C GLY A 192 -9.55 10.58 -9.20
N LEU A 193 -9.85 9.29 -9.40
CA LEU A 193 -9.32 8.49 -10.52
C LEU A 193 -9.90 8.90 -11.88
N LYS A 194 -11.14 9.39 -11.88
CA LYS A 194 -11.85 9.75 -13.11
C LYS A 194 -12.07 11.26 -13.17
N THR A 195 -11.95 11.81 -14.37
CA THR A 195 -12.35 13.21 -14.62
C THR A 195 -13.81 13.40 -14.24
N GLY A 196 -14.09 14.40 -13.40
CA GLY A 196 -15.45 14.71 -12.93
C GLY A 196 -15.88 13.93 -11.69
N ASP A 197 -15.02 13.10 -11.09
CA ASP A 197 -15.30 12.53 -9.79
C ASP A 197 -15.55 13.66 -8.76
N PRO A 198 -16.53 13.51 -7.85
CA PRO A 198 -16.74 14.45 -6.76
C PRO A 198 -15.59 14.38 -5.74
N LEU A 199 -15.51 15.37 -4.86
CA LEU A 199 -14.64 15.32 -3.70
C LEU A 199 -14.96 14.08 -2.84
N PRO A 200 -13.96 13.43 -2.23
CA PRO A 200 -14.16 12.22 -1.42
C PRO A 200 -14.77 12.48 -0.05
N PHE A 201 -15.18 13.72 0.24
CA PHE A 201 -15.79 14.15 1.49
C PHE A 201 -16.92 15.15 1.22
N ASP A 202 -17.76 15.41 2.23
CA ASP A 202 -18.81 16.43 2.19
C ASP A 202 -18.24 17.80 2.63
N PRO A 203 -18.15 18.79 1.72
CA PRO A 203 -17.64 20.13 2.04
C PRO A 203 -18.49 20.89 3.05
N ALA A 204 -19.78 20.53 3.23
CA ALA A 204 -20.63 21.11 4.25
C ALA A 204 -20.31 20.59 5.65
N ALA A 205 -19.80 19.35 5.75
CA ALA A 205 -19.44 18.72 7.01
C ALA A 205 -17.99 19.01 7.46
N PHE A 206 -17.07 19.21 6.50
CA PHE A 206 -15.66 19.47 6.80
C PHE A 206 -15.03 20.43 5.78
N SER A 207 -14.20 21.36 6.27
CA SER A 207 -13.42 22.29 5.44
C SER A 207 -11.94 21.91 5.44
N LEU A 208 -11.31 21.84 4.26
CA LEU A 208 -9.89 21.56 4.11
C LEU A 208 -9.00 22.60 4.77
N GLY A 209 -9.46 23.85 4.93
CA GLY A 209 -8.75 24.88 5.69
C GLY A 209 -8.54 24.54 7.18
N LYS A 210 -9.15 23.48 7.67
CA LYS A 210 -8.93 22.91 9.01
C LYS A 210 -7.88 21.79 9.03
N SER A 211 -7.09 21.64 7.95
CA SER A 211 -6.03 20.63 7.89
C SER A 211 -4.69 21.24 7.49
N ARG A 212 -3.60 20.73 8.05
CA ARG A 212 -2.23 21.15 7.70
C ARG A 212 -1.78 20.58 6.37
N ALA A 213 -2.17 19.32 6.12
CA ALA A 213 -1.76 18.56 4.94
C ALA A 213 -2.89 17.67 4.43
N VAL A 214 -2.81 17.39 3.14
CA VAL A 214 -3.70 16.45 2.45
C VAL A 214 -2.87 15.47 1.63
N TYR A 215 -3.06 14.19 1.88
CA TYR A 215 -2.46 13.11 1.11
C TYR A 215 -3.54 12.35 0.35
N ASP A 216 -3.38 12.22 -0.96
CA ASP A 216 -4.28 11.44 -1.80
C ASP A 216 -3.57 10.16 -2.26
N MET A 217 -4.08 8.98 -1.88
CA MET A 217 -3.51 7.70 -2.35
C MET A 217 -3.68 7.50 -3.87
N VAL A 218 -4.53 8.29 -4.52
CA VAL A 218 -4.59 8.36 -5.98
C VAL A 218 -3.34 9.08 -6.48
N TYR A 219 -2.66 8.49 -7.46
CA TYR A 219 -1.43 9.03 -8.07
C TYR A 219 -1.60 9.40 -9.54
N ARG A 220 -2.72 9.04 -10.16
CA ARG A 220 -3.05 9.39 -11.54
C ARG A 220 -4.52 9.77 -11.62
N PRO A 221 -4.81 11.04 -11.95
CA PRO A 221 -3.91 12.14 -12.34
C PRO A 221 -2.95 12.56 -11.24
N ALA A 222 -1.89 13.31 -11.59
CA ALA A 222 -0.92 13.83 -10.64
C ALA A 222 -1.56 14.79 -9.62
N GLU A 223 -2.49 15.61 -10.09
CA GLU A 223 -3.31 16.52 -9.29
C GLU A 223 -4.76 16.09 -9.41
N THR A 224 -5.31 15.61 -8.30
CA THR A 224 -6.73 15.24 -8.19
C THR A 224 -7.57 16.47 -7.79
N PRO A 225 -8.90 16.44 -7.99
CA PRO A 225 -9.78 17.51 -7.48
C PRO A 225 -9.59 17.79 -5.98
N LEU A 226 -9.31 16.75 -5.19
CA LEU A 226 -9.03 16.89 -3.77
C LEU A 226 -7.73 17.67 -3.53
N LEU A 227 -6.64 17.35 -4.23
CA LEU A 227 -5.35 18.01 -4.07
C LEU A 227 -5.40 19.47 -4.54
N ALA A 228 -6.11 19.75 -5.65
CA ALA A 228 -6.32 21.11 -6.10
C ALA A 228 -7.06 21.94 -5.05
N ALA A 229 -8.20 21.44 -4.54
CA ALA A 229 -8.97 22.12 -3.49
C ALA A 229 -8.15 22.29 -2.19
N ALA A 230 -7.28 21.34 -1.86
CA ALA A 230 -6.40 21.41 -0.70
C ALA A 230 -5.32 22.49 -0.85
N ALA A 231 -4.72 22.60 -2.04
CA ALA A 231 -3.75 23.64 -2.36
C ALA A 231 -4.39 25.04 -2.29
N GLU A 232 -5.60 25.22 -2.82
CA GLU A 232 -6.39 26.46 -2.71
C GLU A 232 -6.68 26.82 -1.24
N ALA A 233 -6.90 25.81 -0.39
CA ALA A 233 -7.11 25.99 1.05
C ALA A 233 -5.81 26.23 1.84
N GLY A 234 -4.63 26.23 1.19
CA GLY A 234 -3.34 26.48 1.81
C GLY A 234 -2.69 25.26 2.48
N CYS A 235 -3.18 24.05 2.23
CA CYS A 235 -2.62 22.81 2.77
C CYS A 235 -1.35 22.40 2.01
N LYS A 236 -0.44 21.70 2.69
CA LYS A 236 0.59 20.91 1.99
C LYS A 236 -0.09 19.73 1.30
N THR A 237 0.31 19.41 0.08
CA THR A 237 -0.31 18.32 -0.70
C THR A 237 0.72 17.32 -1.19
N ALA A 238 0.33 16.04 -1.22
CA ALA A 238 1.09 14.99 -1.88
C ALA A 238 0.12 13.91 -2.40
N ASN A 239 0.54 13.22 -3.47
CA ASN A 239 -0.24 12.13 -4.06
C ASN A 239 0.40 10.76 -3.78
N GLY A 240 -0.29 9.68 -4.16
CA GLY A 240 0.09 8.30 -3.88
C GLY A 240 1.33 7.76 -4.63
N LEU A 241 2.04 8.61 -5.41
CA LEU A 241 3.21 8.15 -6.16
C LEU A 241 4.33 7.69 -5.25
N GLY A 242 4.55 8.38 -4.12
CA GLY A 242 5.53 7.99 -3.10
C GLY A 242 5.21 6.62 -2.51
N MET A 243 3.94 6.38 -2.15
CA MET A 243 3.50 5.08 -1.65
C MET A 243 3.73 3.97 -2.69
N LEU A 244 3.38 4.21 -3.95
CA LEU A 244 3.61 3.25 -5.04
C LEU A 244 5.10 2.95 -5.22
N LEU A 245 5.97 3.94 -5.08
CA LEU A 245 7.42 3.77 -5.13
C LEU A 245 7.91 2.90 -3.97
N HIS A 246 7.60 3.27 -2.74
CA HIS A 246 8.15 2.60 -1.54
C HIS A 246 7.67 1.16 -1.40
N GLN A 247 6.38 0.89 -1.67
CA GLN A 247 5.89 -0.49 -1.65
C GLN A 247 6.57 -1.36 -2.72
N GLY A 248 6.81 -0.79 -3.91
CA GLY A 248 7.48 -1.52 -4.98
C GLY A 248 8.98 -1.69 -4.74
N ALA A 249 9.64 -0.70 -4.14
CA ALA A 249 11.05 -0.81 -3.73
C ALA A 249 11.21 -1.91 -2.67
N LYS A 250 10.32 -1.94 -1.67
CA LYS A 250 10.32 -2.98 -0.64
C LYS A 250 10.09 -4.38 -1.22
N ALA A 251 9.20 -4.51 -2.22
CA ALA A 251 9.02 -5.77 -2.94
C ALA A 251 10.31 -6.21 -3.66
N LEU A 252 11.02 -5.28 -4.31
CA LEU A 252 12.30 -5.58 -4.97
C LEU A 252 13.36 -6.03 -3.95
N GLU A 253 13.43 -5.39 -2.77
CA GLU A 253 14.32 -5.80 -1.69
C GLU A 253 14.02 -7.20 -1.16
N ILE A 254 12.72 -7.55 -1.01
CA ILE A 254 12.30 -8.89 -0.60
C ILE A 254 12.76 -9.94 -1.60
N TRP A 255 12.62 -9.66 -2.90
CA TRP A 255 13.00 -10.61 -3.95
C TRP A 255 14.52 -10.75 -4.12
N THR A 256 15.28 -9.68 -3.90
CA THR A 256 16.72 -9.65 -4.25
C THR A 256 17.64 -9.76 -3.04
N GLY A 257 17.15 -9.48 -1.83
CA GLY A 257 17.99 -9.28 -0.65
C GLY A 257 18.89 -8.03 -0.72
N GLN A 258 18.72 -7.17 -1.74
CA GLN A 258 19.55 -5.99 -1.98
C GLN A 258 18.75 -4.70 -1.77
N THR A 259 19.42 -3.62 -1.38
CA THR A 259 18.80 -2.30 -1.25
C THR A 259 18.30 -1.80 -2.60
N ALA A 260 17.05 -1.38 -2.66
CA ALA A 260 16.43 -0.89 -3.88
C ALA A 260 17.01 0.46 -4.34
N PRO A 261 17.32 0.65 -5.63
CA PRO A 261 17.84 1.90 -6.17
C PRO A 261 16.72 2.95 -6.32
N LEU A 262 16.24 3.50 -5.22
CA LEU A 262 15.08 4.39 -5.14
C LEU A 262 15.09 5.56 -6.13
N VAL A 263 16.26 6.19 -6.34
CA VAL A 263 16.37 7.35 -7.24
C VAL A 263 16.00 6.97 -8.67
N VAL A 264 16.56 5.87 -9.19
CA VAL A 264 16.28 5.38 -10.55
C VAL A 264 14.84 4.88 -10.66
N MET A 265 14.36 4.17 -9.64
CA MET A 265 12.98 3.67 -9.61
C MET A 265 11.97 4.82 -9.59
N ARG A 266 12.22 5.89 -8.83
CA ARG A 266 11.39 7.10 -8.76
C ARG A 266 11.32 7.81 -10.11
N GLN A 267 12.48 7.99 -10.77
CA GLN A 267 12.55 8.62 -12.07
C GLN A 267 11.74 7.83 -13.11
N ALA A 268 11.99 6.54 -13.23
CA ALA A 268 11.28 5.67 -14.16
C ALA A 268 9.76 5.62 -13.88
N LEU A 269 9.36 5.70 -12.61
CA LEU A 269 7.95 5.74 -12.23
C LEU A 269 7.30 7.04 -12.69
N LYS A 270 7.93 8.19 -12.44
CA LYS A 270 7.44 9.50 -12.89
C LYS A 270 7.28 9.56 -14.40
N GLU A 271 8.28 9.11 -15.15
CA GLU A 271 8.25 9.05 -16.62
C GLU A 271 7.13 8.16 -17.15
N THR A 272 6.86 7.02 -16.49
CA THR A 272 5.80 6.09 -16.91
C THR A 272 4.40 6.64 -16.63
N ILE A 273 4.21 7.36 -15.51
CA ILE A 273 2.89 7.79 -15.05
C ILE A 273 2.51 9.16 -15.65
N TYR A 274 3.47 10.08 -15.80
CA TYR A 274 3.24 11.49 -16.14
C TYR A 274 3.93 11.94 -17.44
N GLY A 275 4.87 11.12 -18.00
CA GLY A 275 5.54 11.37 -19.28
C GLY A 275 4.76 10.75 -20.43
#